data_fe3c42f51bcd8bf7501f924984fedcb5
#
_entry.id   fe3c42f51bcd8bf7501f924984fedcb5
#
_cell.length_a   1.000
_cell.length_b   1.000
_cell.length_c   1.000
_cell.angle_alpha   90.00
_cell.angle_beta   90.00
_cell.angle_gamma   90.00
#
_symmetry.space_group_name_H-M   'P 1'
#
loop_
_entity.id
_entity.type
_entity.pdbx_description
1 polymer ?
#
loop_
_entity_poly.entity_id
_entity_poly.type
_entity_poly.pdbx_seq_one_letter_code
_entity_poly.pdbx_strand_id
1 'polypeptide(L)'
;MLYVLDEPSVGLHSHDIHLLKASVRKLRDHGNTVLLVEHHKEMIQIADHIVDMGPGSGMEGGRILYEGDYAGLLRSDTLTGRMLGENTPLKESLRIPSGWFTVKHARLHNLKDVTVDLPMGVLAVIAGVAGSGKSSLMECFRRDFPEEVIYISQKNIGISLRSTPATYLGVADDIRKLFAKESKAGLSMFTFNGKGGCPVCGGKGVIVSDMAFMDSIETVCEACGGLRYSPEALRYTVDGLTIAEVMDLTVRKASLRFAGTVIAEKLRPLMLVGLGYLHLNQALSTLSGGELQRVKLASYLGTQSKVFVLDERRMACT
;
A
#
# COMPACT_ATOMS: atom_id res chain seq x y z
N MET A 1 -29.18 12.58 -12.76
CA MET A 1 -28.51 11.28 -12.53
C MET A 1 -27.44 11.46 -11.47
N LEU A 2 -27.09 10.43 -10.70
CA LEU A 2 -25.97 10.44 -9.74
C LEU A 2 -24.79 9.64 -10.31
N TYR A 3 -23.63 10.28 -10.36
CA TYR A 3 -22.34 9.64 -10.70
C TYR A 3 -21.46 9.60 -9.47
N VAL A 4 -20.87 8.45 -9.19
CA VAL A 4 -19.88 8.26 -8.11
C VAL A 4 -18.59 7.80 -8.76
N LEU A 5 -17.52 8.58 -8.60
CA LEU A 5 -16.20 8.32 -9.18
C LEU A 5 -15.17 8.24 -8.04
N ASP A 6 -14.52 7.10 -7.92
CA ASP A 6 -13.51 6.84 -6.91
C ASP A 6 -12.11 6.97 -7.54
N GLU A 7 -11.32 7.92 -7.03
CA GLU A 7 -9.96 8.26 -7.47
C GLU A 7 -9.76 8.31 -9.01
N PRO A 8 -10.61 9.00 -9.78
CA PRO A 8 -10.52 8.97 -11.24
C PRO A 8 -9.25 9.65 -11.80
N SER A 9 -8.52 10.40 -10.98
CA SER A 9 -7.25 11.05 -11.36
C SER A 9 -6.02 10.14 -11.23
N VAL A 10 -6.16 8.97 -10.59
CA VAL A 10 -5.02 8.07 -10.34
C VAL A 10 -4.31 7.68 -11.64
N GLY A 11 -2.99 7.86 -11.66
CA GLY A 11 -2.12 7.54 -12.81
C GLY A 11 -2.30 8.44 -14.02
N LEU A 12 -3.04 9.55 -13.91
CA LEU A 12 -3.14 10.54 -14.98
C LEU A 12 -1.97 11.52 -14.95
N HIS A 13 -1.48 11.88 -16.13
CA HIS A 13 -0.57 13.02 -16.27
C HIS A 13 -1.34 14.34 -16.08
N SER A 14 -0.66 15.42 -15.65
CA SER A 14 -1.28 16.73 -15.44
C SER A 14 -2.08 17.22 -16.66
N HIS A 15 -1.63 16.93 -17.87
CA HIS A 15 -2.38 17.24 -19.09
C HIS A 15 -3.73 16.50 -19.14
N ASP A 16 -3.75 15.20 -18.78
CA ASP A 16 -4.96 14.38 -18.83
C ASP A 16 -5.96 14.79 -17.72
N ILE A 17 -5.45 15.31 -16.60
CA ILE A 17 -6.27 15.87 -15.52
C ILE A 17 -7.11 17.06 -16.02
N HIS A 18 -6.57 17.92 -16.88
CA HIS A 18 -7.37 19.00 -17.49
C HIS A 18 -8.56 18.47 -18.29
N LEU A 19 -8.38 17.39 -19.03
CA LEU A 19 -9.47 16.75 -19.79
C LEU A 19 -10.49 16.11 -18.87
N LEU A 20 -10.05 15.45 -17.80
CA LEU A 20 -10.93 14.88 -16.78
C LEU A 20 -11.76 15.97 -16.09
N LYS A 21 -11.12 17.07 -15.67
CA LYS A 21 -11.82 18.24 -15.07
C LYS A 21 -12.91 18.78 -15.99
N ALA A 22 -12.60 18.94 -17.27
CA ALA A 22 -13.58 19.41 -18.26
C ALA A 22 -14.75 18.43 -18.40
N SER A 23 -14.48 17.12 -18.39
CA SER A 23 -15.50 16.07 -18.49
C SER A 23 -16.41 16.03 -17.26
N VAL A 24 -15.82 16.10 -16.06
CA VAL A 24 -16.56 16.12 -14.79
C VAL A 24 -17.46 17.37 -14.69
N ARG A 25 -16.93 18.54 -15.07
CA ARG A 25 -17.75 19.78 -15.13
C ARG A 25 -18.92 19.66 -16.10
N LYS A 26 -18.69 19.11 -17.29
CA LYS A 26 -19.77 18.86 -18.26
C LYS A 26 -20.86 17.95 -17.69
N LEU A 27 -20.50 16.87 -17.00
CA LEU A 27 -21.47 15.98 -16.34
C LEU A 27 -22.34 16.78 -15.35
N ARG A 28 -21.72 17.58 -14.49
CA ARG A 28 -22.42 18.44 -13.52
C ARG A 28 -23.32 19.45 -14.23
N ASP A 29 -22.80 20.17 -15.21
CA ASP A 29 -23.49 21.24 -15.93
C ASP A 29 -24.71 20.76 -16.73
N HIS A 30 -24.79 19.45 -17.04
CA HIS A 30 -25.97 18.79 -17.58
C HIS A 30 -27.04 18.46 -16.51
N GLY A 31 -26.95 19.01 -15.32
CA GLY A 31 -27.93 18.83 -14.23
C GLY A 31 -27.78 17.52 -13.47
N ASN A 32 -26.59 16.90 -13.51
CA ASN A 32 -26.30 15.71 -12.74
C ASN A 32 -25.64 16.06 -11.39
N THR A 33 -25.77 15.15 -10.44
CA THR A 33 -24.96 15.14 -9.22
C THR A 33 -23.72 14.27 -9.46
N VAL A 34 -22.53 14.81 -9.15
CA VAL A 34 -21.26 14.06 -9.28
C VAL A 34 -20.59 14.05 -7.92
N LEU A 35 -20.35 12.86 -7.39
CA LEU A 35 -19.57 12.63 -6.18
C LEU A 35 -18.18 12.11 -6.58
N LEU A 36 -17.14 12.79 -6.09
CA LEU A 36 -15.74 12.42 -6.31
C LEU A 36 -15.11 12.03 -4.99
N VAL A 37 -14.51 10.87 -4.92
CA VAL A 37 -13.54 10.54 -3.88
C VAL A 37 -12.16 10.87 -4.45
N GLU A 38 -11.48 11.87 -3.89
CA GLU A 38 -10.27 12.42 -4.50
C GLU A 38 -9.29 13.02 -3.48
N HIS A 39 -7.99 12.97 -3.83
CA HIS A 39 -6.93 13.61 -3.08
C HIS A 39 -6.06 14.55 -3.96
N HIS A 40 -6.31 14.60 -5.28
CA HIS A 40 -5.56 15.44 -6.21
C HIS A 40 -6.01 16.91 -6.10
N LYS A 41 -5.06 17.81 -5.79
CA LYS A 41 -5.33 19.26 -5.57
C LYS A 41 -6.20 19.87 -6.65
N GLU A 42 -5.89 19.64 -7.92
CA GLU A 42 -6.63 20.24 -9.03
C GLU A 42 -8.07 19.69 -9.18
N MET A 43 -8.32 18.44 -8.76
CA MET A 43 -9.65 17.86 -8.76
C MET A 43 -10.50 18.39 -7.59
N ILE A 44 -9.89 18.53 -6.41
CA ILE A 44 -10.56 19.13 -5.23
C ILE A 44 -10.95 20.59 -5.52
N GLN A 45 -10.12 21.35 -6.24
CA GLN A 45 -10.38 22.75 -6.59
C GLN A 45 -11.63 22.99 -7.44
N ILE A 46 -12.11 22.00 -8.18
CA ILE A 46 -13.30 22.16 -9.03
C ILE A 46 -14.60 21.78 -8.34
N ALA A 47 -14.53 21.30 -7.11
CA ALA A 47 -15.71 20.92 -6.33
C ALA A 47 -16.47 22.14 -5.86
N ASP A 48 -17.79 22.08 -5.95
CA ASP A 48 -18.69 23.10 -5.42
C ASP A 48 -18.89 22.93 -3.90
N HIS A 49 -18.74 21.69 -3.42
CA HIS A 49 -18.85 21.32 -2.01
C HIS A 49 -17.82 20.24 -1.66
N ILE A 50 -17.15 20.35 -0.53
CA ILE A 50 -16.08 19.45 -0.08
C ILE A 50 -16.41 18.93 1.30
N VAL A 51 -16.23 17.62 1.49
CA VAL A 51 -16.28 16.95 2.79
C VAL A 51 -14.89 16.38 3.06
N ASP A 52 -14.18 16.92 4.06
CA ASP A 52 -12.85 16.44 4.46
C ASP A 52 -12.95 15.48 5.63
N MET A 53 -12.40 14.29 5.47
CA MET A 53 -12.46 13.21 6.45
C MET A 53 -11.11 12.95 7.09
N GLY A 54 -11.10 12.71 8.40
CA GLY A 54 -9.88 12.46 9.17
C GLY A 54 -10.15 12.14 10.63
N PRO A 55 -9.23 12.51 11.58
CA PRO A 55 -7.94 13.20 11.37
C PRO A 55 -6.81 12.28 10.88
N GLY A 56 -6.93 10.98 11.04
CA GLY A 56 -5.92 9.99 10.68
C GLY A 56 -6.49 8.82 9.90
N SER A 57 -5.72 7.74 9.82
CA SER A 57 -6.11 6.51 9.15
C SER A 57 -6.60 5.46 10.15
N GLY A 58 -7.39 4.48 9.69
CA GLY A 58 -7.91 3.39 10.52
C GLY A 58 -8.80 3.91 11.66
N MET A 59 -8.58 3.42 12.87
CA MET A 59 -9.40 3.80 14.05
C MET A 59 -9.30 5.29 14.45
N GLU A 60 -8.28 5.99 14.01
CA GLU A 60 -8.12 7.42 14.26
C GLU A 60 -8.84 8.29 13.21
N GLY A 61 -9.40 7.68 12.17
CA GLY A 61 -10.14 8.32 11.08
C GLY A 61 -11.65 8.28 11.26
N GLY A 62 -12.36 8.39 10.14
CA GLY A 62 -13.81 8.18 10.06
C GLY A 62 -14.65 9.35 10.59
N ARG A 63 -14.09 10.54 10.75
CA ARG A 63 -14.80 11.75 11.19
C ARG A 63 -14.78 12.81 10.09
N ILE A 64 -15.84 13.58 9.99
CA ILE A 64 -15.87 14.80 9.17
C ILE A 64 -15.14 15.89 9.95
N LEU A 65 -14.09 16.44 9.35
CA LEU A 65 -13.29 17.52 9.93
C LEU A 65 -13.65 18.87 9.35
N TYR A 66 -14.08 18.90 8.10
CA TYR A 66 -14.51 20.12 7.41
C TYR A 66 -15.61 19.77 6.41
N GLU A 67 -16.53 20.70 6.25
CA GLU A 67 -17.58 20.66 5.24
C GLU A 67 -17.80 22.09 4.71
N GLY A 68 -17.76 22.29 3.39
CA GLY A 68 -17.93 23.59 2.75
C GLY A 68 -17.21 23.75 1.43
N ASP A 69 -16.82 24.98 1.09
CA ASP A 69 -16.14 25.32 -0.16
C ASP A 69 -14.60 25.16 -0.07
N TYR A 70 -13.91 25.26 -1.21
CA TYR A 70 -12.45 25.15 -1.29
C TYR A 70 -11.72 26.25 -0.52
N ALA A 71 -12.24 27.49 -0.54
CA ALA A 71 -11.61 28.60 0.15
C ALA A 71 -11.70 28.45 1.68
N GLY A 72 -12.79 27.92 2.18
CA GLY A 72 -12.96 27.57 3.59
C GLY A 72 -12.04 26.41 4.01
N LEU A 73 -11.88 25.39 3.16
CA LEU A 73 -10.95 24.28 3.42
C LEU A 73 -9.50 24.78 3.58
N LEU A 74 -9.04 25.70 2.73
CA LEU A 74 -7.70 26.27 2.84
C LEU A 74 -7.47 27.07 4.15
N ARG A 75 -8.54 27.59 4.76
CA ARG A 75 -8.47 28.32 6.05
C ARG A 75 -8.70 27.41 7.26
N SER A 76 -9.12 26.17 7.01
CA SER A 76 -9.38 25.21 8.09
C SER A 76 -8.07 24.69 8.68
N ASP A 77 -8.10 24.28 9.96
CA ASP A 77 -6.95 23.63 10.62
C ASP A 77 -6.94 22.12 10.39
N THR A 78 -7.35 21.66 9.20
CA THR A 78 -7.25 20.25 8.82
C THR A 78 -5.91 19.95 8.16
N LEU A 79 -5.48 18.69 8.19
CA LEU A 79 -4.28 18.28 7.49
C LEU A 79 -4.39 18.57 5.99
N THR A 80 -5.55 18.26 5.39
CA THR A 80 -5.84 18.51 3.97
C THR A 80 -5.75 20.00 3.64
N GLY A 81 -6.37 20.87 4.43
CA GLY A 81 -6.34 22.31 4.23
C GLY A 81 -4.91 22.88 4.27
N ARG A 82 -4.12 22.47 5.27
CA ARG A 82 -2.70 22.86 5.38
C ARG A 82 -1.88 22.41 4.16
N MET A 83 -1.97 21.13 3.81
CA MET A 83 -1.19 20.56 2.71
C MET A 83 -1.55 21.17 1.33
N LEU A 84 -2.83 21.47 1.11
CA LEU A 84 -3.27 22.15 -0.13
C LEU A 84 -2.77 23.60 -0.22
N GLY A 85 -2.57 24.27 0.92
CA GLY A 85 -2.04 25.64 1.02
C GLY A 85 -0.52 25.72 0.92
N GLU A 86 0.19 24.62 1.18
CA GLU A 86 1.65 24.60 1.15
C GLU A 86 2.21 24.63 -0.27
N ASN A 87 3.23 25.47 -0.47
CA ASN A 87 4.08 25.44 -1.66
C ASN A 87 5.35 24.68 -1.32
N THR A 88 5.57 23.53 -1.97
CA THR A 88 6.81 22.76 -1.81
C THR A 88 7.98 23.57 -2.38
N PRO A 89 8.99 23.94 -1.55
CA PRO A 89 10.14 24.67 -2.04
C PRO A 89 10.92 23.82 -3.04
N LEU A 90 11.51 24.47 -4.02
CA LEU A 90 12.44 23.82 -4.95
C LEU A 90 13.68 23.38 -4.18
N LYS A 91 14.26 22.26 -4.60
CA LYS A 91 15.49 21.74 -4.03
C LYS A 91 16.66 22.70 -4.32
N GLU A 92 17.33 23.18 -3.28
CA GLU A 92 18.41 24.15 -3.38
C GLU A 92 19.70 23.56 -3.97
N SER A 93 19.98 22.29 -3.71
CA SER A 93 21.18 21.61 -4.19
C SER A 93 20.87 20.24 -4.78
N LEU A 94 21.56 19.88 -5.85
CA LEU A 94 21.47 18.59 -6.51
C LEU A 94 22.60 17.67 -6.03
N ARG A 95 22.28 16.40 -5.80
CA ARG A 95 23.32 15.39 -5.58
C ARG A 95 24.06 15.11 -6.89
N ILE A 96 25.36 14.94 -6.80
CA ILE A 96 26.20 14.51 -7.93
C ILE A 96 26.07 12.98 -8.04
N PRO A 97 25.74 12.44 -9.23
CA PRO A 97 25.72 11.00 -9.44
C PRO A 97 27.08 10.35 -9.18
N SER A 98 27.09 9.18 -8.55
CA SER A 98 28.29 8.39 -8.32
C SER A 98 28.72 7.54 -9.54
N GLY A 99 27.88 7.47 -10.56
CA GLY A 99 28.08 6.72 -11.78
C GLY A 99 26.80 6.71 -12.63
N TRP A 100 26.82 5.94 -13.70
CA TRP A 100 25.75 5.87 -14.68
C TRP A 100 25.47 4.44 -15.11
N PHE A 101 24.20 4.13 -15.33
CA PHE A 101 23.74 2.94 -16.04
C PHE A 101 23.32 3.35 -17.44
N THR A 102 23.92 2.82 -18.46
CA THR A 102 23.56 3.13 -19.85
C THR A 102 22.66 2.05 -20.42
N VAL A 103 21.39 2.38 -20.67
CA VAL A 103 20.48 1.54 -21.47
C VAL A 103 20.68 1.91 -22.93
N LYS A 104 21.08 0.94 -23.75
CA LYS A 104 21.39 1.17 -25.17
C LYS A 104 20.33 0.55 -26.08
N HIS A 105 19.95 1.27 -27.12
CA HIS A 105 19.11 0.77 -28.20
C HIS A 105 17.80 0.12 -27.73
N ALA A 106 17.15 0.70 -26.72
CA ALA A 106 15.87 0.18 -26.19
C ALA A 106 14.77 0.29 -27.25
N ARG A 107 14.20 -0.85 -27.63
CA ARG A 107 13.16 -1.00 -28.69
C ARG A 107 12.00 -1.86 -28.19
N LEU A 108 11.45 -1.57 -27.04
CA LEU A 108 10.33 -2.31 -26.48
C LEU A 108 9.05 -1.49 -26.64
N HIS A 109 7.97 -2.11 -27.14
CA HIS A 109 6.69 -1.49 -27.44
C HIS A 109 6.85 -0.23 -28.34
N ASN A 110 6.58 0.96 -27.80
CA ASN A 110 6.65 2.22 -28.51
C ASN A 110 8.02 2.93 -28.45
N LEU A 111 9.03 2.32 -27.83
CA LEU A 111 10.38 2.88 -27.79
C LEU A 111 11.04 2.83 -29.17
N LYS A 112 11.58 3.98 -29.61
CA LYS A 112 12.20 4.17 -30.93
C LYS A 112 13.71 4.27 -30.79
N ASP A 113 14.36 3.13 -30.51
CA ASP A 113 15.83 3.06 -30.41
C ASP A 113 16.43 4.05 -29.39
N VAL A 114 15.87 4.02 -28.16
CA VAL A 114 16.24 4.97 -27.12
C VAL A 114 17.55 4.52 -26.46
N THR A 115 18.52 5.44 -26.39
CA THR A 115 19.73 5.30 -25.56
C THR A 115 19.69 6.37 -24.48
N VAL A 116 19.85 5.98 -23.20
CA VAL A 116 19.78 6.89 -22.07
C VAL A 116 20.70 6.45 -20.93
N ASP A 117 21.33 7.43 -20.29
CA ASP A 117 22.13 7.25 -19.09
C ASP A 117 21.29 7.52 -17.85
N LEU A 118 21.16 6.53 -16.98
CA LEU A 118 20.43 6.63 -15.72
C LEU A 118 21.43 6.83 -14.57
N PRO A 119 21.30 7.89 -13.75
CA PRO A 119 22.28 8.23 -12.74
C PRO A 119 22.22 7.32 -11.51
N MET A 120 23.37 6.97 -10.94
CA MET A 120 23.53 6.22 -9.72
C MET A 120 23.59 7.12 -8.48
N GLY A 121 23.10 6.62 -7.33
CA GLY A 121 23.25 7.29 -6.03
C GLY A 121 22.38 8.54 -5.84
N VAL A 122 21.44 8.80 -6.75
CA VAL A 122 20.54 9.94 -6.73
C VAL A 122 19.08 9.50 -6.88
N LEU A 123 18.15 10.39 -6.58
CA LEU A 123 16.74 10.22 -6.94
C LEU A 123 16.53 10.75 -8.37
N ALA A 124 16.28 9.84 -9.31
CA ALA A 124 15.94 10.17 -10.69
C ALA A 124 14.43 9.96 -10.93
N VAL A 125 13.81 10.84 -11.70
CA VAL A 125 12.38 10.76 -12.06
C VAL A 125 12.27 10.65 -13.58
N ILE A 126 11.56 9.60 -14.05
CA ILE A 126 11.20 9.44 -15.45
C ILE A 126 9.79 10.00 -15.63
N ALA A 127 9.69 11.18 -16.24
CA ALA A 127 8.42 11.88 -16.46
C ALA A 127 7.96 11.78 -17.92
N GLY A 128 6.67 11.99 -18.15
CA GLY A 128 6.05 12.02 -19.48
C GLY A 128 4.59 11.62 -19.45
N VAL A 129 3.87 11.93 -20.52
CA VAL A 129 2.43 11.59 -20.66
C VAL A 129 2.19 10.09 -20.58
N ALA A 130 0.92 9.72 -20.33
CA ALA A 130 0.51 8.32 -20.33
C ALA A 130 0.82 7.67 -21.69
N GLY A 131 1.34 6.43 -21.69
CA GLY A 131 1.70 5.73 -22.91
C GLY A 131 3.01 6.20 -23.57
N SER A 132 3.77 7.14 -23.01
CA SER A 132 5.03 7.62 -23.60
C SER A 132 6.20 6.61 -23.55
N GLY A 133 6.02 5.43 -22.94
CA GLY A 133 7.04 4.38 -22.89
C GLY A 133 7.87 4.34 -21.60
N LYS A 134 7.51 5.08 -20.54
CA LYS A 134 8.22 5.10 -19.26
C LYS A 134 8.45 3.70 -18.68
N SER A 135 7.37 2.92 -18.54
CA SER A 135 7.45 1.56 -18.01
C SER A 135 8.20 0.61 -18.95
N SER A 136 8.10 0.81 -20.27
CA SER A 136 8.88 0.04 -21.25
C SER A 136 10.38 0.31 -21.12
N LEU A 137 10.78 1.55 -20.89
CA LEU A 137 12.16 1.91 -20.62
C LEU A 137 12.69 1.26 -19.34
N MET A 138 11.88 1.29 -18.26
CA MET A 138 12.26 0.65 -17.00
C MET A 138 12.31 -0.88 -17.12
N GLU A 139 11.51 -1.48 -17.98
CA GLU A 139 11.58 -2.91 -18.28
C GLU A 139 12.87 -3.28 -19.03
N CYS A 140 13.29 -2.47 -20.00
CA CYS A 140 14.60 -2.64 -20.66
C CYS A 140 15.74 -2.49 -19.63
N PHE A 141 15.66 -1.48 -18.77
CA PHE A 141 16.65 -1.26 -17.71
C PHE A 141 16.75 -2.48 -16.78
N ARG A 142 15.63 -3.01 -16.30
CA ARG A 142 15.60 -4.21 -15.45
C ARG A 142 16.18 -5.45 -16.15
N ARG A 143 15.92 -5.60 -17.45
CA ARG A 143 16.44 -6.71 -18.26
C ARG A 143 17.95 -6.60 -18.43
N ASP A 144 18.46 -5.38 -18.66
CA ASP A 144 19.87 -5.15 -18.90
C ASP A 144 20.72 -5.19 -17.61
N PHE A 145 20.07 -4.92 -16.43
CA PHE A 145 20.72 -4.88 -15.10
C PHE A 145 19.93 -5.67 -14.05
N PRO A 146 19.72 -6.98 -14.23
CA PRO A 146 18.83 -7.77 -13.36
C PRO A 146 19.33 -7.92 -11.92
N GLU A 147 20.63 -7.91 -11.68
CA GLU A 147 21.24 -8.05 -10.35
C GLU A 147 21.27 -6.74 -9.55
N GLU A 148 21.14 -5.61 -10.22
CA GLU A 148 21.21 -4.29 -9.62
C GLU A 148 19.85 -3.68 -9.31
N VAL A 149 18.81 -4.11 -10.03
CA VAL A 149 17.49 -3.46 -10.04
C VAL A 149 16.46 -4.22 -9.23
N ILE A 150 15.96 -3.60 -8.18
CA ILE A 150 14.75 -4.04 -7.46
C ILE A 150 13.55 -3.26 -8.02
N TYR A 151 12.61 -4.00 -8.62
CA TYR A 151 11.42 -3.42 -9.23
C TYR A 151 10.22 -3.52 -8.29
N ILE A 152 9.72 -2.38 -7.81
CA ILE A 152 8.58 -2.28 -6.91
C ILE A 152 7.37 -1.81 -7.71
N SER A 153 6.45 -2.73 -8.01
CA SER A 153 5.21 -2.44 -8.74
C SER A 153 3.99 -2.58 -7.83
N GLN A 154 2.88 -1.98 -8.22
CA GLN A 154 1.58 -2.17 -7.53
C GLN A 154 0.95 -3.55 -7.79
N LYS A 155 1.45 -4.33 -8.73
CA LYS A 155 0.90 -5.66 -9.03
C LYS A 155 0.94 -6.58 -7.81
N ASN A 156 -0.15 -7.31 -7.60
CA ASN A 156 -0.30 -8.31 -6.52
C ASN A 156 0.44 -9.64 -6.80
N ILE A 157 1.58 -9.60 -7.51
CA ILE A 157 2.33 -10.81 -7.86
C ILE A 157 2.84 -11.47 -6.57
N GLY A 158 2.43 -12.72 -6.35
CA GLY A 158 2.86 -13.52 -5.19
C GLY A 158 2.12 -13.25 -3.88
N ILE A 159 1.06 -12.43 -3.89
CA ILE A 159 0.23 -12.20 -2.70
C ILE A 159 -0.89 -13.23 -2.66
N SER A 160 -0.87 -14.07 -1.65
CA SER A 160 -1.97 -15.01 -1.35
C SER A 160 -2.93 -14.40 -0.31
N LEU A 161 -4.13 -14.97 -0.17
CA LEU A 161 -5.07 -14.64 0.91
C LEU A 161 -4.47 -14.82 2.32
N ARG A 162 -3.36 -15.53 2.43
CA ARG A 162 -2.62 -15.75 3.69
C ARG A 162 -1.50 -14.74 3.92
N SER A 163 -1.16 -13.94 2.92
CA SER A 163 -0.10 -12.94 3.03
C SER A 163 -0.56 -11.77 3.88
N THR A 164 0.21 -11.43 4.90
CA THR A 164 -0.05 -10.35 5.85
C THR A 164 1.21 -9.48 6.01
N PRO A 165 1.12 -8.24 6.54
CA PRO A 165 2.30 -7.43 6.85
C PRO A 165 3.32 -8.19 7.69
N ALA A 166 2.88 -8.94 8.72
CA ALA A 166 3.77 -9.71 9.57
C ALA A 166 4.48 -10.85 8.83
N THR A 167 3.78 -11.56 7.93
CA THR A 167 4.41 -12.65 7.16
C THR A 167 5.33 -12.11 6.08
N TYR A 168 4.97 -11.00 5.45
CA TYR A 168 5.73 -10.40 4.38
C TYR A 168 7.09 -9.85 4.85
N LEU A 169 7.14 -9.28 6.06
CA LEU A 169 8.36 -8.77 6.69
C LEU A 169 9.10 -9.81 7.56
N GLY A 170 8.61 -11.04 7.61
CA GLY A 170 9.21 -12.10 8.43
C GLY A 170 9.04 -11.91 9.95
N VAL A 171 8.21 -10.96 10.39
CA VAL A 171 7.90 -10.71 11.81
C VAL A 171 7.09 -11.85 12.41
N ALA A 172 6.19 -12.46 11.62
CA ALA A 172 5.39 -13.60 12.07
C ALA A 172 6.27 -14.78 12.54
N ASP A 173 7.44 -14.98 11.93
CA ASP A 173 8.36 -16.03 12.35
C ASP A 173 8.99 -15.75 13.72
N ASP A 174 9.32 -14.49 13.98
CA ASP A 174 9.91 -14.10 15.27
C ASP A 174 8.86 -14.16 16.38
N ILE A 175 7.61 -13.75 16.11
CA ILE A 175 6.50 -13.91 17.06
C ILE A 175 6.27 -15.41 17.36
N ARG A 176 6.25 -16.28 16.35
CA ARG A 176 6.11 -17.74 16.54
C ARG A 176 7.23 -18.33 17.37
N LYS A 177 8.48 -17.92 17.12
CA LYS A 177 9.65 -18.35 17.92
C LYS A 177 9.53 -17.89 19.38
N LEU A 178 9.05 -16.68 19.62
CA LEU A 178 8.82 -16.16 20.96
C LEU A 178 7.79 -17.03 21.69
N PHE A 179 6.62 -17.29 21.08
CA PHE A 179 5.60 -18.16 21.67
C PHE A 179 6.10 -19.59 21.93
N ALA A 180 6.81 -20.18 20.98
CA ALA A 180 7.37 -21.53 21.13
C ALA A 180 8.38 -21.61 22.30
N LYS A 181 9.22 -20.58 22.45
CA LYS A 181 10.20 -20.49 23.52
C LYS A 181 9.52 -20.38 24.89
N GLU A 182 8.59 -19.45 25.05
CA GLU A 182 7.93 -19.17 26.35
C GLU A 182 7.00 -20.32 26.77
N SER A 183 6.27 -20.93 25.83
CA SER A 183 5.33 -22.02 26.11
C SER A 183 5.97 -23.41 26.16
N LYS A 184 7.21 -23.57 25.70
CA LYS A 184 7.89 -24.86 25.44
C LYS A 184 7.11 -25.78 24.48
N ALA A 185 6.18 -25.24 23.70
CA ALA A 185 5.43 -25.96 22.70
C ALA A 185 6.14 -25.91 21.33
N GLY A 186 5.81 -26.85 20.43
CA GLY A 186 6.40 -26.87 19.09
C GLY A 186 6.01 -25.66 18.24
N LEU A 187 6.92 -25.14 17.43
CA LEU A 187 6.72 -23.99 16.56
C LEU A 187 5.48 -24.10 15.66
N SER A 188 5.16 -25.32 15.22
CA SER A 188 3.99 -25.61 14.36
C SER A 188 2.65 -25.32 15.06
N MET A 189 2.61 -25.28 16.40
CA MET A 189 1.44 -24.90 17.19
C MET A 189 1.08 -23.42 17.03
N PHE A 190 2.05 -22.58 16.69
CA PHE A 190 1.88 -21.14 16.51
C PHE A 190 1.85 -20.73 15.04
N THR A 191 1.59 -21.70 14.16
CA THR A 191 1.52 -21.49 12.70
C THR A 191 0.09 -21.75 12.23
N PHE A 192 -0.58 -20.73 11.70
CA PHE A 192 -1.95 -20.90 11.19
C PHE A 192 -2.04 -21.82 9.96
N ASN A 193 -0.91 -22.11 9.28
CA ASN A 193 -0.79 -23.12 8.22
C ASN A 193 -0.33 -24.49 8.74
N GLY A 194 -0.14 -24.65 10.04
CA GLY A 194 0.38 -25.85 10.69
C GLY A 194 -0.62 -26.45 11.67
N LYS A 195 -0.11 -27.16 12.69
CA LYS A 195 -0.92 -27.81 13.72
C LYS A 195 -1.79 -26.82 14.52
N GLY A 196 -1.34 -25.59 14.69
CA GLY A 196 -2.09 -24.56 15.41
C GLY A 196 -3.13 -23.83 14.57
N GLY A 197 -3.28 -24.15 13.29
CA GLY A 197 -4.30 -23.56 12.42
C GLY A 197 -5.71 -24.08 12.73
N CYS A 198 -6.72 -23.24 12.48
CA CYS A 198 -8.11 -23.66 12.55
C CYS A 198 -8.37 -24.81 11.57
N PRO A 199 -8.85 -25.97 11.99
CA PRO A 199 -9.06 -27.12 11.10
C PRO A 199 -10.18 -26.89 10.09
N VAL A 200 -11.15 -26.02 10.39
CA VAL A 200 -12.32 -25.77 9.53
C VAL A 200 -11.95 -24.89 8.34
N CYS A 201 -11.29 -23.76 8.55
CA CYS A 201 -10.90 -22.85 7.46
C CYS A 201 -9.45 -23.05 6.98
N GLY A 202 -8.71 -24.00 7.54
CA GLY A 202 -7.30 -24.23 7.22
C GLY A 202 -6.41 -23.01 7.46
N GLY A 203 -6.71 -22.22 8.50
CA GLY A 203 -5.98 -21.01 8.87
C GLY A 203 -6.24 -19.80 7.96
N LYS A 204 -7.26 -19.83 7.12
CA LYS A 204 -7.64 -18.68 6.28
C LYS A 204 -8.38 -17.59 7.07
N GLY A 205 -9.13 -17.97 8.11
CA GLY A 205 -10.02 -17.09 8.87
C GLY A 205 -11.37 -16.88 8.21
N VAL A 206 -11.50 -17.24 6.95
CA VAL A 206 -12.72 -17.13 6.14
C VAL A 206 -13.02 -18.45 5.44
N ILE A 207 -14.28 -18.67 5.13
CA ILE A 207 -14.77 -19.73 4.24
C ILE A 207 -15.08 -19.08 2.89
N VAL A 208 -14.49 -19.58 1.83
CA VAL A 208 -14.74 -19.13 0.46
C VAL A 208 -15.76 -20.06 -0.15
N SER A 209 -16.91 -19.53 -0.55
CA SER A 209 -17.96 -20.25 -1.27
C SER A 209 -17.94 -19.82 -2.73
N ASP A 210 -17.53 -20.74 -3.61
CA ASP A 210 -17.54 -20.50 -5.05
C ASP A 210 -18.97 -20.65 -5.58
N MET A 211 -19.48 -19.59 -6.20
CA MET A 211 -20.76 -19.61 -6.90
C MET A 211 -20.52 -19.71 -8.41
N ALA A 212 -21.17 -20.67 -9.07
CA ALA A 212 -20.92 -21.03 -10.48
C ALA A 212 -21.08 -19.88 -11.50
N PHE A 213 -21.74 -18.76 -11.14
CA PHE A 213 -22.00 -17.62 -12.03
C PHE A 213 -21.85 -16.25 -11.34
N MET A 214 -21.26 -16.19 -10.15
CA MET A 214 -21.02 -14.96 -9.38
C MET A 214 -19.63 -15.02 -8.75
N ASP A 215 -19.11 -13.86 -8.35
CA ASP A 215 -17.86 -13.79 -7.59
C ASP A 215 -17.96 -14.61 -6.31
N SER A 216 -16.86 -15.25 -5.92
CA SER A 216 -16.79 -16.05 -4.70
C SER A 216 -17.11 -15.17 -3.47
N ILE A 217 -17.98 -15.66 -2.60
CA ILE A 217 -18.36 -14.99 -1.34
C ILE A 217 -17.45 -15.49 -0.24
N GLU A 218 -16.80 -14.56 0.45
CA GLU A 218 -16.01 -14.83 1.65
C GLU A 218 -16.85 -14.56 2.90
N THR A 219 -17.03 -15.58 3.74
CA THR A 219 -17.71 -15.46 5.05
C THR A 219 -16.71 -15.74 6.16
N VAL A 220 -16.85 -15.04 7.29
CA VAL A 220 -16.00 -15.27 8.46
C VAL A 220 -16.18 -16.71 8.94
N CYS A 221 -15.09 -17.42 9.21
CA CYS A 221 -15.15 -18.78 9.73
C CYS A 221 -15.71 -18.79 11.15
N GLU A 222 -16.91 -19.34 11.33
CA GLU A 222 -17.59 -19.41 12.65
C GLU A 222 -16.78 -20.20 13.68
N ALA A 223 -16.07 -21.26 13.26
CA ALA A 223 -15.31 -22.13 14.17
C ALA A 223 -14.13 -21.40 14.85
N CYS A 224 -13.54 -20.41 14.21
CA CYS A 224 -12.44 -19.63 14.82
C CYS A 224 -12.74 -18.12 14.94
N GLY A 225 -13.95 -17.69 14.57
CA GLY A 225 -14.32 -16.26 14.62
C GLY A 225 -13.37 -15.34 13.82
N GLY A 226 -12.77 -15.86 12.73
CA GLY A 226 -11.75 -15.11 11.95
C GLY A 226 -10.33 -15.16 12.50
N LEU A 227 -10.11 -15.71 13.69
CA LEU A 227 -8.80 -15.71 14.39
C LEU A 227 -7.72 -16.57 13.71
N ARG A 228 -8.09 -17.46 12.80
CA ARG A 228 -7.19 -18.36 12.03
C ARG A 228 -6.56 -19.50 12.83
N TYR A 229 -6.56 -19.45 14.16
CA TYR A 229 -5.92 -20.41 15.05
C TYR A 229 -6.93 -21.39 15.66
N SER A 230 -6.44 -22.57 16.04
CA SER A 230 -7.23 -23.57 16.77
C SER A 230 -7.40 -23.15 18.23
N PRO A 231 -8.46 -23.64 18.94
CA PRO A 231 -8.61 -23.39 20.37
C PRO A 231 -7.43 -23.90 21.19
N GLU A 232 -6.71 -24.93 20.74
CA GLU A 232 -5.53 -25.46 21.41
C GLU A 232 -4.37 -24.47 21.36
N ALA A 233 -4.11 -23.86 20.18
CA ALA A 233 -3.07 -22.84 20.03
C ALA A 233 -3.35 -21.59 20.87
N LEU A 234 -4.63 -21.25 21.05
CA LEU A 234 -5.06 -20.07 21.82
C LEU A 234 -5.01 -20.25 23.35
N ARG A 235 -4.65 -21.44 23.85
CA ARG A 235 -4.41 -21.65 25.28
C ARG A 235 -3.08 -21.08 25.75
N TYR A 236 -2.15 -20.88 24.83
CA TYR A 236 -0.82 -20.34 25.14
C TYR A 236 -0.84 -18.83 25.05
N THR A 237 -0.27 -18.18 26.05
CA THR A 237 -0.16 -16.73 26.12
C THR A 237 1.31 -16.31 26.36
N VAL A 238 1.67 -15.16 25.83
CA VAL A 238 2.94 -14.46 26.12
C VAL A 238 2.57 -13.05 26.58
N ASP A 239 3.02 -12.69 27.78
CA ASP A 239 2.63 -11.45 28.46
C ASP A 239 1.10 -11.21 28.46
N GLY A 240 0.33 -12.26 28.70
CA GLY A 240 -1.11 -12.22 28.81
C GLY A 240 -1.89 -12.17 27.47
N LEU A 241 -1.23 -12.20 26.32
CA LEU A 241 -1.85 -12.22 25.00
C LEU A 241 -1.64 -13.57 24.30
N THR A 242 -2.68 -14.07 23.66
CA THR A 242 -2.61 -15.19 22.72
C THR A 242 -1.92 -14.77 21.43
N ILE A 243 -1.45 -15.73 20.64
CA ILE A 243 -0.84 -15.42 19.33
C ILE A 243 -1.82 -14.71 18.40
N ALA A 244 -3.12 -15.02 18.45
CA ALA A 244 -4.13 -14.34 17.64
C ALA A 244 -4.26 -12.87 18.04
N GLU A 245 -4.29 -12.56 19.34
CA GLU A 245 -4.35 -11.18 19.84
C GLU A 245 -3.08 -10.39 19.51
N VAL A 246 -1.90 -11.01 19.59
CA VAL A 246 -0.65 -10.38 19.15
C VAL A 246 -0.68 -10.08 17.66
N MET A 247 -1.15 -11.03 16.85
CA MET A 247 -1.27 -10.83 15.40
C MET A 247 -2.35 -9.80 15.02
N ASP A 248 -3.32 -9.56 15.91
CA ASP A 248 -4.34 -8.52 15.72
C ASP A 248 -3.88 -7.12 16.16
N LEU A 249 -2.73 -6.99 16.78
CA LEU A 249 -2.17 -5.68 17.09
C LEU A 249 -1.89 -4.89 15.81
N THR A 250 -2.08 -3.57 15.89
CA THR A 250 -1.56 -2.68 14.84
C THR A 250 -0.02 -2.68 14.88
N VAL A 251 0.61 -2.39 13.75
CA VAL A 251 2.08 -2.24 13.64
C VAL A 251 2.61 -1.29 14.72
N ARG A 252 1.91 -0.17 14.98
CA ARG A 252 2.28 0.80 16.03
C ARG A 252 2.24 0.18 17.42
N LYS A 253 1.12 -0.50 17.77
CA LYS A 253 0.97 -1.15 19.08
C LYS A 253 1.98 -2.27 19.28
N ALA A 254 2.22 -3.08 18.24
CA ALA A 254 3.21 -4.15 18.27
C ALA A 254 4.64 -3.60 18.41
N SER A 255 5.00 -2.53 17.69
CA SER A 255 6.31 -1.87 17.82
C SER A 255 6.58 -1.36 19.24
N LEU A 256 5.56 -0.81 19.91
CA LEU A 256 5.67 -0.35 21.29
C LEU A 256 5.78 -1.53 22.27
N ARG A 257 4.95 -2.56 22.09
CA ARG A 257 4.94 -3.74 22.97
C ARG A 257 6.25 -4.51 22.93
N PHE A 258 6.83 -4.67 21.76
CA PHE A 258 8.06 -5.40 21.52
C PHE A 258 9.29 -4.47 21.42
N ALA A 259 9.23 -3.28 22.04
CA ALA A 259 10.34 -2.33 22.02
C ALA A 259 11.66 -2.98 22.49
N GLY A 260 12.76 -2.69 21.79
CA GLY A 260 14.08 -3.26 22.07
C GLY A 260 14.27 -4.71 21.58
N THR A 261 13.33 -5.28 20.83
CA THR A 261 13.46 -6.62 20.23
C THR A 261 13.56 -6.56 18.71
N VAL A 262 14.02 -7.67 18.12
CA VAL A 262 14.06 -7.85 16.64
C VAL A 262 12.69 -7.64 15.99
N ILE A 263 11.58 -7.95 16.69
CA ILE A 263 10.22 -7.73 16.21
C ILE A 263 9.99 -6.24 15.93
N ALA A 264 10.31 -5.37 16.92
CA ALA A 264 10.15 -3.93 16.75
C ALA A 264 11.07 -3.36 15.66
N GLU A 265 12.29 -3.86 15.55
CA GLU A 265 13.23 -3.45 14.50
C GLU A 265 12.68 -3.77 13.09
N LYS A 266 12.13 -4.98 12.90
CA LYS A 266 11.51 -5.39 11.64
C LYS A 266 10.21 -4.65 11.32
N LEU A 267 9.50 -4.12 12.32
CA LEU A 267 8.29 -3.31 12.13
C LEU A 267 8.60 -1.83 11.83
N ARG A 268 9.79 -1.35 12.21
CA ARG A 268 10.19 0.05 12.00
C ARG A 268 10.02 0.55 10.56
N PRO A 269 10.36 -0.22 9.51
CA PRO A 269 10.13 0.20 8.13
C PRO A 269 8.67 0.52 7.82
N LEU A 270 7.70 -0.25 8.35
CA LEU A 270 6.27 0.05 8.18
C LEU A 270 5.86 1.36 8.86
N MET A 271 6.44 1.66 10.01
CA MET A 271 6.22 2.94 10.69
C MET A 271 6.75 4.11 9.86
N LEU A 272 7.94 3.96 9.25
CA LEU A 272 8.57 4.99 8.43
C LEU A 272 7.76 5.33 7.15
N VAL A 273 7.07 4.34 6.57
CA VAL A 273 6.21 4.56 5.40
C VAL A 273 4.76 4.93 5.75
N GLY A 274 4.49 5.22 7.04
CA GLY A 274 3.17 5.68 7.49
C GLY A 274 2.10 4.59 7.60
N LEU A 275 2.49 3.31 7.71
CA LEU A 275 1.58 2.16 7.82
C LEU A 275 1.42 1.62 9.24
N GLY A 276 1.64 2.46 10.25
CA GLY A 276 1.53 2.07 11.66
C GLY A 276 0.13 1.65 12.11
N TYR A 277 -0.91 1.99 11.35
CA TYR A 277 -2.30 1.63 11.64
C TYR A 277 -2.70 0.24 11.13
N LEU A 278 -1.97 -0.36 10.19
CA LEU A 278 -2.28 -1.70 9.69
C LEU A 278 -2.15 -2.74 10.79
N HIS A 279 -3.05 -3.73 10.81
CA HIS A 279 -2.92 -4.88 11.69
C HIS A 279 -1.88 -5.86 11.15
N LEU A 280 -1.15 -6.53 12.04
CA LEU A 280 -0.13 -7.51 11.67
C LEU A 280 -0.70 -8.67 10.83
N ASN A 281 -1.96 -9.07 11.11
CA ASN A 281 -2.69 -10.14 10.43
C ASN A 281 -3.56 -9.68 9.26
N GLN A 282 -3.62 -8.40 8.95
CA GLN A 282 -4.45 -7.88 7.86
C GLN A 282 -4.05 -8.52 6.54
N ALA A 283 -5.01 -9.03 5.77
CA ALA A 283 -4.70 -9.62 4.47
C ALA A 283 -4.17 -8.56 3.50
N LEU A 284 -3.04 -8.81 2.85
CA LEU A 284 -2.47 -7.86 1.88
C LEU A 284 -3.38 -7.62 0.67
N SER A 285 -4.29 -8.56 0.38
CA SER A 285 -5.29 -8.42 -0.69
C SER A 285 -6.36 -7.37 -0.39
N THR A 286 -6.54 -6.97 0.88
CA THR A 286 -7.51 -5.93 1.30
C THR A 286 -6.91 -4.53 1.31
N LEU A 287 -5.61 -4.41 1.03
CA LEU A 287 -4.92 -3.13 1.01
C LEU A 287 -5.16 -2.39 -0.30
N SER A 288 -5.25 -1.07 -0.22
CA SER A 288 -5.21 -0.23 -1.41
C SER A 288 -3.88 -0.40 -2.17
N GLY A 289 -3.85 -0.09 -3.45
CA GLY A 289 -2.64 -0.19 -4.27
C GLY A 289 -1.45 0.59 -3.68
N GLY A 290 -1.71 1.79 -3.14
CA GLY A 290 -0.69 2.61 -2.48
C GLY A 290 -0.20 2.03 -1.16
N GLU A 291 -1.07 1.45 -0.34
CA GLU A 291 -0.67 0.76 0.89
C GLU A 291 0.20 -0.45 0.59
N LEU A 292 -0.21 -1.26 -0.38
CA LEU A 292 0.54 -2.43 -0.80
C LEU A 292 1.94 -2.06 -1.34
N GLN A 293 2.03 -0.98 -2.13
CA GLN A 293 3.31 -0.47 -2.61
C GLN A 293 4.20 -0.02 -1.46
N ARG A 294 3.65 0.67 -0.46
CA ARG A 294 4.38 1.07 0.74
C ARG A 294 4.83 -0.12 1.60
N VAL A 295 4.01 -1.20 1.72
CA VAL A 295 4.44 -2.45 2.37
C VAL A 295 5.63 -3.07 1.63
N LYS A 296 5.57 -3.13 0.29
CA LYS A 296 6.70 -3.60 -0.53
C LYS A 296 7.93 -2.73 -0.36
N LEU A 297 7.77 -1.41 -0.40
CA LEU A 297 8.88 -0.48 -0.14
C LEU A 297 9.51 -0.73 1.23
N ALA A 298 8.68 -0.89 2.27
CA ALA A 298 9.14 -1.16 3.63
C ALA A 298 10.01 -2.42 3.72
N SER A 299 9.69 -3.47 2.95
CA SER A 299 10.48 -4.71 2.97
C SER A 299 11.89 -4.55 2.40
N TYR A 300 12.13 -3.50 1.63
CA TYR A 300 13.44 -3.21 1.03
C TYR A 300 14.20 -2.09 1.77
N LEU A 301 13.56 -1.40 2.73
CA LEU A 301 14.26 -0.40 3.54
C LEU A 301 15.30 -1.10 4.42
N GLY A 302 16.58 -0.77 4.20
CA GLY A 302 17.71 -1.43 4.87
C GLY A 302 18.42 -2.50 4.05
N THR A 303 17.89 -2.90 2.88
CA THR A 303 18.63 -3.74 1.95
C THR A 303 19.64 -2.93 1.15
N GLN A 304 20.83 -3.47 0.98
CA GLN A 304 21.83 -2.87 0.09
C GLN A 304 21.52 -3.31 -1.35
N SER A 305 20.85 -2.44 -2.10
CA SER A 305 20.64 -2.60 -3.53
C SER A 305 21.15 -1.35 -4.25
N LYS A 306 21.55 -1.51 -5.50
CA LYS A 306 22.10 -0.38 -6.27
C LYS A 306 21.01 0.55 -6.77
N VAL A 307 19.84 -0.01 -7.17
CA VAL A 307 18.73 0.76 -7.76
C VAL A 307 17.37 0.22 -7.33
N PHE A 308 16.50 1.12 -6.91
CA PHE A 308 15.08 0.85 -6.71
C PHE A 308 14.27 1.53 -7.81
N VAL A 309 13.51 0.77 -8.56
CA VAL A 309 12.55 1.29 -9.54
C VAL A 309 11.15 1.23 -8.96
N LEU A 310 10.54 2.39 -8.77
CA LEU A 310 9.16 2.55 -8.32
C LEU A 310 8.30 2.85 -9.55
N ASP A 311 7.48 1.91 -9.98
CA ASP A 311 6.64 2.07 -11.17
C ASP A 311 5.15 2.14 -10.79
N GLU A 312 4.53 3.25 -11.15
CA GLU A 312 3.09 3.47 -11.04
C GLU A 312 2.39 2.85 -12.26
N ARG A 313 2.30 1.52 -12.31
CA ARG A 313 1.50 0.85 -13.36
C ARG A 313 0.02 0.93 -13.01
N ARG A 314 -0.75 1.57 -13.88
CA ARG A 314 -2.21 1.57 -13.88
C ARG A 314 -2.76 0.15 -13.76
N MET A 315 -3.75 -0.06 -12.92
CA MET A 315 -4.70 -1.14 -13.11
C MET A 315 -5.45 -0.82 -14.39
N ALA A 316 -5.21 -1.59 -15.45
CA ALA A 316 -6.18 -1.64 -16.55
C ALA A 316 -7.45 -2.25 -15.94
N CYS A 317 -8.51 -1.47 -15.85
CA CYS A 317 -9.84 -2.02 -15.67
C CYS A 317 -10.11 -2.92 -16.89
N THR A 318 -10.12 -4.23 -16.67
CA THR A 318 -10.75 -5.20 -17.56
C THR A 318 -12.21 -5.32 -17.18
#